data_b52d42d8b965b6ef877431d7ee7a6729
#
_entry.id   b52d42d8b965b6ef877431d7ee7a6729
#
_cell.length_a   1.000
_cell.length_b   1.000
_cell.length_c   1.000
_cell.angle_alpha   90.00
_cell.angle_beta   90.00
_cell.angle_gamma   90.00
#
_symmetry.space_group_name_H-M   'P 1'
#
loop_
_entity.id
_entity.type
_entity.pdbx_description
1 polymer ?
#
loop_
_entity_poly.entity_id
_entity_poly.type
_entity_poly.pdbx_seq_one_letter_code
_entity_poly.pdbx_strand_id
1 'polypeptide(L)'
;MYPRGVARPPSPERSPTLGLLLGLTVTLAAVVAYSAYITWQIAGLRKLQSELIDRNRKDSLQLLRIQNDLNLLAVAMRDMIDNDEPYPLTAWSAQFQRIRTDLDDAMRIEAALAPTTLAPTSRTLEQSASLSSSLAQFWDAVDRVFVLASSGQEKDARAQIQLSLQARQAALSTTVARLLVQNSENEEQAAQRIVPRHILLRKLNVSS
;
A
#
# COMPACT_ATOMS: atom_id res chain seq x y z
N MET A 1 3.14 96.44 26.69
CA MET A 1 3.99 95.50 25.93
C MET A 1 3.35 94.10 26.13
N TYR A 2 2.52 93.63 25.17
CA TYR A 2 1.82 92.40 25.26
C TYR A 2 2.54 91.35 24.42
N PRO A 3 2.76 90.13 24.92
CA PRO A 3 3.40 89.06 24.10
C PRO A 3 2.33 88.43 23.16
N ARG A 4 2.66 88.37 21.87
CA ARG A 4 1.93 87.69 20.82
C ARG A 4 1.87 86.20 21.13
N GLY A 5 0.63 85.69 21.32
CA GLY A 5 0.39 84.25 21.40
C GLY A 5 0.70 83.57 20.04
N VAL A 6 1.64 82.62 20.11
CA VAL A 6 1.98 81.74 18.99
C VAL A 6 0.82 80.73 18.78
N ALA A 7 0.09 80.91 17.70
CA ALA A 7 -0.95 79.92 17.32
C ALA A 7 -0.31 78.55 17.00
N ARG A 8 -0.72 77.48 17.71
CA ARG A 8 -0.38 76.14 17.41
C ARG A 8 -0.99 75.69 16.09
N PRO A 9 -0.27 75.05 15.17
CA PRO A 9 -0.87 74.56 13.97
C PRO A 9 -1.91 73.43 14.30
N PRO A 10 -3.03 73.35 13.57
CA PRO A 10 -4.01 72.32 13.80
C PRO A 10 -3.39 70.95 13.52
N SER A 11 -3.55 70.05 14.49
CA SER A 11 -3.19 68.64 14.31
C SER A 11 -4.06 68.03 13.18
N PRO A 12 -3.49 67.26 12.26
CA PRO A 12 -4.27 66.63 11.17
C PRO A 12 -5.31 65.69 11.80
N GLU A 13 -6.59 66.05 11.74
CA GLU A 13 -7.72 65.16 12.09
C GLU A 13 -7.71 64.00 11.13
N ARG A 14 -7.13 62.87 11.60
CA ARG A 14 -7.25 61.59 10.88
C ARG A 14 -8.73 61.18 10.91
N SER A 15 -9.36 61.24 9.75
CA SER A 15 -10.78 60.86 9.62
C SER A 15 -10.98 59.43 10.14
N PRO A 16 -11.91 59.19 11.09
CA PRO A 16 -12.15 57.85 11.66
C PRO A 16 -12.57 56.81 10.64
N THR A 17 -13.08 57.26 9.50
CA THR A 17 -13.48 56.42 8.34
C THR A 17 -12.27 55.75 7.66
N LEU A 18 -11.12 56.39 7.62
CA LEU A 18 -9.90 55.83 6.98
C LEU A 18 -9.30 54.72 7.84
N GLY A 19 -9.36 54.81 9.18
CA GLY A 19 -8.99 53.77 10.10
C GLY A 19 -9.88 52.54 10.02
N LEU A 20 -11.21 52.71 9.88
CA LEU A 20 -12.17 51.66 9.69
C LEU A 20 -11.98 50.94 8.36
N LEU A 21 -11.76 51.66 7.26
CA LEU A 21 -11.49 51.07 5.94
C LEU A 21 -10.20 50.24 5.92
N LEU A 22 -9.15 50.75 6.55
CA LEU A 22 -7.88 50.04 6.66
C LEU A 22 -7.99 48.78 7.52
N GLY A 23 -8.73 48.82 8.63
CA GLY A 23 -9.01 47.66 9.45
C GLY A 23 -9.81 46.59 8.68
N LEU A 24 -10.82 46.99 7.88
CA LEU A 24 -11.63 46.10 7.09
C LEU A 24 -10.81 45.43 5.98
N THR A 25 -9.93 46.16 5.30
CA THR A 25 -9.06 45.59 4.23
C THR A 25 -8.04 44.63 4.81
N VAL A 26 -7.46 44.91 5.97
CA VAL A 26 -6.51 43.98 6.63
C VAL A 26 -7.22 42.70 7.07
N THR A 27 -8.42 42.79 7.66
CA THR A 27 -9.18 41.59 8.06
C THR A 27 -9.60 40.76 6.85
N LEU A 28 -10.04 41.39 5.77
CA LEU A 28 -10.40 40.69 4.53
C LEU A 28 -9.18 40.00 3.91
N ALA A 29 -8.04 40.68 3.84
CA ALA A 29 -6.79 40.11 3.35
C ALA A 29 -6.34 38.91 4.20
N ALA A 30 -6.45 39.00 5.53
CA ALA A 30 -6.12 37.91 6.44
C ALA A 30 -7.03 36.68 6.23
N VAL A 31 -8.33 36.89 6.04
CA VAL A 31 -9.29 35.81 5.76
C VAL A 31 -8.99 35.12 4.42
N VAL A 32 -8.71 35.90 3.39
CA VAL A 32 -8.33 35.36 2.06
C VAL A 32 -7.03 34.57 2.15
N ALA A 33 -6.01 35.11 2.80
CA ALA A 33 -4.72 34.42 2.99
C ALA A 33 -4.88 33.12 3.78
N TYR A 34 -5.68 33.15 4.85
CA TYR A 34 -5.98 31.95 5.66
C TYR A 34 -6.75 30.90 4.84
N SER A 35 -7.75 31.31 4.07
CA SER A 35 -8.51 30.41 3.20
C SER A 35 -7.64 29.77 2.12
N ALA A 36 -6.75 30.54 1.52
CA ALA A 36 -5.78 30.04 0.52
C ALA A 36 -4.81 29.04 1.18
N TYR A 37 -4.30 29.32 2.36
CA TYR A 37 -3.42 28.43 3.11
C TYR A 37 -4.11 27.09 3.45
N ILE A 38 -5.33 27.12 3.97
CA ILE A 38 -6.12 25.91 4.27
C ILE A 38 -6.39 25.10 3.00
N THR A 39 -6.75 25.76 1.90
CA THR A 39 -7.01 25.08 0.61
C THR A 39 -5.74 24.39 0.11
N TRP A 40 -4.59 25.04 0.23
CA TRP A 40 -3.31 24.46 -0.16
C TRP A 40 -2.91 23.25 0.70
N GLN A 41 -3.11 23.32 2.02
CA GLN A 41 -2.89 22.19 2.93
C GLN A 41 -3.81 21.01 2.60
N ILE A 42 -5.09 21.26 2.35
CA ILE A 42 -6.05 20.21 2.00
C ILE A 42 -5.68 19.55 0.66
N ALA A 43 -5.23 20.33 -0.32
CA ALA A 43 -4.77 19.82 -1.61
C ALA A 43 -3.55 18.88 -1.44
N GLY A 44 -2.59 19.25 -0.59
CA GLY A 44 -1.43 18.43 -0.26
C GLY A 44 -1.81 17.10 0.40
N LEU A 45 -2.74 17.12 1.36
CA LEU A 45 -3.25 15.92 2.02
C LEU A 45 -3.99 15.00 1.05
N ARG A 46 -4.82 15.55 0.15
CA ARG A 46 -5.53 14.77 -0.87
C ARG A 46 -4.56 14.07 -1.82
N LYS A 47 -3.48 14.75 -2.23
CA LYS A 47 -2.45 14.17 -3.08
C LYS A 47 -1.76 12.98 -2.40
N LEU A 48 -1.34 13.15 -1.14
CA LEU A 48 -0.73 12.07 -0.36
C LEU A 48 -1.67 10.88 -0.19
N GLN A 49 -2.94 11.11 0.10
CA GLN A 49 -3.95 10.05 0.20
C GLN A 49 -4.14 9.29 -1.12
N SER A 50 -4.23 10.02 -2.24
CA SER A 50 -4.35 9.40 -3.56
C SER A 50 -3.14 8.53 -3.89
N GLU A 51 -1.93 9.00 -3.58
CA GLU A 51 -0.68 8.24 -3.79
C GLU A 51 -0.63 6.98 -2.91
N LEU A 52 -1.07 7.05 -1.66
CA LEU A 52 -1.13 5.89 -0.75
C LEU A 52 -2.14 4.84 -1.24
N ILE A 53 -3.34 5.27 -1.66
CA ILE A 53 -4.36 4.37 -2.19
C ILE A 53 -3.88 3.68 -3.48
N ASP A 54 -3.27 4.44 -4.40
CA ASP A 54 -2.76 3.89 -5.66
C ASP A 54 -1.62 2.89 -5.41
N ARG A 55 -0.73 3.19 -4.47
CA ARG A 55 0.36 2.30 -4.07
C ARG A 55 -0.17 1.00 -3.45
N ASN A 56 -1.11 1.10 -2.52
CA ASN A 56 -1.69 -0.07 -1.86
C ASN A 56 -2.45 -0.96 -2.86
N ARG A 57 -3.15 -0.34 -3.81
CA ARG A 57 -3.79 -1.06 -4.93
C ARG A 57 -2.77 -1.81 -5.80
N LYS A 58 -1.63 -1.18 -6.12
CA LYS A 58 -0.56 -1.82 -6.89
C LYS A 58 0.06 -2.99 -6.13
N ASP A 59 0.27 -2.83 -4.83
CA ASP A 59 0.76 -3.89 -3.95
C ASP A 59 -0.22 -5.08 -3.91
N SER A 60 -1.51 -4.83 -3.70
CA SER A 60 -2.55 -5.87 -3.74
C SER A 60 -2.60 -6.62 -5.08
N LEU A 61 -2.36 -5.93 -6.20
CA LEU A 61 -2.28 -6.57 -7.51
C LEU A 61 -1.07 -7.51 -7.63
N GLN A 62 0.08 -7.16 -7.07
CA GLN A 62 1.24 -8.06 -7.05
C GLN A 62 1.00 -9.28 -6.15
N LEU A 63 0.40 -9.09 -4.98
CA LEU A 63 0.03 -10.20 -4.10
C LEU A 63 -0.98 -11.15 -4.76
N LEU A 64 -1.95 -10.63 -5.52
CA LEU A 64 -2.88 -11.45 -6.31
C LEU A 64 -2.17 -12.23 -7.42
N ARG A 65 -1.18 -11.63 -8.09
CA ARG A 65 -0.35 -12.31 -9.07
C ARG A 65 0.42 -13.46 -8.42
N ILE A 66 1.08 -13.21 -7.28
CA ILE A 66 1.77 -14.23 -6.50
C ILE A 66 0.80 -15.36 -6.09
N GLN A 67 -0.39 -15.01 -5.61
CA GLN A 67 -1.40 -16.01 -5.24
C GLN A 67 -1.83 -16.88 -6.43
N ASN A 68 -2.00 -16.27 -7.61
CA ASN A 68 -2.34 -17.00 -8.82
C ASN A 68 -1.22 -17.97 -9.22
N ASP A 69 0.03 -17.53 -9.17
CA ASP A 69 1.19 -18.37 -9.50
C ASP A 69 1.36 -19.53 -8.51
N LEU A 70 1.09 -19.30 -7.22
CA LEU A 70 1.05 -20.38 -6.21
C LEU A 70 -0.07 -21.38 -6.49
N ASN A 71 -1.22 -20.93 -6.98
CA ASN A 71 -2.31 -21.82 -7.39
C ASN A 71 -1.93 -22.63 -8.62
N LEU A 72 -1.26 -22.03 -9.61
CA LEU A 72 -0.74 -22.78 -10.78
C LEU A 72 0.26 -23.85 -10.37
N LEU A 73 1.14 -23.57 -9.39
CA LEU A 73 2.05 -24.56 -8.81
C LEU A 73 1.29 -25.70 -8.11
N ALA A 74 0.20 -25.39 -7.38
CA ALA A 74 -0.61 -26.40 -6.73
C ALA A 74 -1.24 -27.37 -7.75
N VAL A 75 -1.77 -26.81 -8.85
CA VAL A 75 -2.33 -27.62 -9.95
C VAL A 75 -1.25 -28.46 -10.58
N ALA A 76 -0.13 -27.87 -10.96
CA ALA A 76 1.01 -28.59 -11.57
C ALA A 76 1.51 -29.74 -10.68
N MET A 77 1.67 -29.51 -9.37
CA MET A 77 2.06 -30.55 -8.42
C MET A 77 1.04 -31.67 -8.30
N ARG A 78 -0.25 -31.33 -8.39
CA ARG A 78 -1.30 -32.34 -8.39
C ARG A 78 -1.21 -33.21 -9.64
N ASP A 79 -1.07 -32.59 -10.81
CA ASP A 79 -0.96 -33.31 -12.08
C ASP A 79 0.31 -34.21 -12.13
N MET A 80 1.42 -33.73 -11.53
CA MET A 80 2.66 -34.53 -11.39
C MET A 80 2.49 -35.80 -10.55
N ILE A 81 1.52 -35.82 -9.62
CA ILE A 81 1.27 -36.96 -8.74
C ILE A 81 0.22 -37.88 -9.36
N ASP A 82 -0.68 -37.36 -10.16
CA ASP A 82 -1.74 -38.14 -10.79
C ASP A 82 -1.12 -39.16 -11.73
N ASN A 83 -1.46 -40.46 -11.49
CA ASN A 83 -0.83 -41.58 -12.18
C ASN A 83 -1.47 -41.90 -13.52
N ASP A 84 -2.54 -41.21 -13.90
CA ASP A 84 -3.28 -41.51 -15.14
C ASP A 84 -2.54 -41.02 -16.41
N GLU A 85 -1.51 -40.18 -16.27
CA GLU A 85 -0.65 -39.73 -17.37
C GLU A 85 0.81 -40.09 -17.15
N PRO A 86 1.47 -40.81 -18.09
CA PRO A 86 2.81 -41.34 -17.94
C PRO A 86 3.90 -40.30 -18.31
N TYR A 87 3.70 -39.00 -18.01
CA TYR A 87 4.70 -38.01 -18.29
C TYR A 87 5.82 -38.06 -17.24
N PRO A 88 7.10 -38.06 -17.66
CA PRO A 88 8.22 -38.00 -16.72
C PRO A 88 8.17 -36.67 -15.95
N LEU A 89 8.47 -36.71 -14.65
CA LEU A 89 8.44 -35.50 -13.80
C LEU A 89 9.35 -34.38 -14.35
N THR A 90 10.43 -34.74 -15.03
CA THR A 90 11.35 -33.78 -15.67
C THR A 90 10.67 -32.91 -16.75
N ALA A 91 9.59 -33.38 -17.37
CA ALA A 91 8.85 -32.61 -18.38
C ALA A 91 8.21 -31.33 -17.80
N TRP A 92 7.95 -31.31 -16.48
CA TRP A 92 7.36 -30.17 -15.79
C TRP A 92 8.39 -29.08 -15.44
N SER A 93 9.67 -29.33 -15.58
CA SER A 93 10.75 -28.41 -15.16
C SER A 93 10.64 -27.03 -15.83
N ALA A 94 10.34 -26.99 -17.13
CA ALA A 94 10.19 -25.74 -17.87
C ALA A 94 9.00 -24.88 -17.37
N GLN A 95 7.90 -25.53 -17.01
CA GLN A 95 6.73 -24.84 -16.44
C GLN A 95 7.05 -24.26 -15.07
N PHE A 96 7.71 -25.02 -14.20
CA PHE A 96 8.14 -24.54 -12.88
C PHE A 96 9.12 -23.39 -12.99
N GLN A 97 10.07 -23.42 -13.93
CA GLN A 97 11.00 -22.31 -14.16
C GLN A 97 10.30 -21.04 -14.63
N ARG A 98 9.27 -21.18 -15.49
CA ARG A 98 8.47 -20.02 -15.91
C ARG A 98 7.74 -19.40 -14.73
N ILE A 99 7.05 -20.21 -13.93
CA ILE A 99 6.32 -19.73 -12.75
C ILE A 99 7.30 -19.11 -11.74
N ARG A 100 8.49 -19.69 -11.55
CA ARG A 100 9.54 -19.13 -10.70
C ARG A 100 9.93 -17.73 -11.15
N THR A 101 10.16 -17.54 -12.45
CA THR A 101 10.52 -16.23 -13.01
C THR A 101 9.40 -15.20 -12.79
N ASP A 102 8.13 -15.59 -12.98
CA ASP A 102 6.97 -14.72 -12.76
C ASP A 102 6.79 -14.36 -11.28
N LEU A 103 6.99 -15.32 -10.37
CA LEU A 103 6.97 -15.09 -8.93
C LEU A 103 8.10 -14.16 -8.47
N ASP A 104 9.32 -14.39 -8.93
CA ASP A 104 10.48 -13.56 -8.58
C ASP A 104 10.28 -12.11 -9.08
N ASP A 105 9.70 -11.94 -10.27
CA ASP A 105 9.36 -10.62 -10.80
C ASP A 105 8.27 -9.93 -9.94
N ALA A 106 7.20 -10.65 -9.60
CA ALA A 106 6.12 -10.11 -8.77
C ALA A 106 6.62 -9.72 -7.36
N MET A 107 7.47 -10.55 -6.75
CA MET A 107 8.10 -10.28 -5.46
C MET A 107 9.02 -9.05 -5.52
N ARG A 108 9.79 -8.90 -6.61
CA ARG A 108 10.65 -7.73 -6.81
C ARG A 108 9.86 -6.44 -6.94
N ILE A 109 8.73 -6.48 -7.67
CA ILE A 109 7.84 -5.31 -7.83
C ILE A 109 7.17 -4.99 -6.50
N GLU A 110 6.67 -5.97 -5.76
CA GLU A 110 6.08 -5.79 -4.42
C GLU A 110 7.09 -5.14 -3.48
N ALA A 111 8.30 -5.65 -3.41
CA ALA A 111 9.36 -5.07 -2.57
C ALA A 111 9.69 -3.61 -2.94
N ALA A 112 9.62 -3.25 -4.23
CA ALA A 112 9.83 -1.88 -4.70
C ALA A 112 8.66 -0.94 -4.34
N LEU A 113 7.47 -1.47 -4.10
CA LEU A 113 6.29 -0.70 -3.66
C LEU A 113 6.31 -0.43 -2.16
N ALA A 114 7.16 -1.12 -1.39
CA ALA A 114 7.30 -0.90 0.05
C ALA A 114 7.60 0.58 0.36
N PRO A 115 6.95 1.18 1.39
CA PRO A 115 7.04 2.61 1.63
C PRO A 115 8.45 3.02 2.06
N THR A 116 9.12 3.80 1.23
CA THR A 116 10.43 4.39 1.50
C THR A 116 10.36 5.63 2.41
N THR A 117 9.19 6.22 2.61
CA THR A 117 9.02 7.55 3.21
C THR A 117 8.31 7.59 4.57
N LEU A 118 7.59 6.56 4.93
CA LEU A 118 7.08 6.37 6.30
C LEU A 118 7.80 5.12 6.77
N ALA A 119 8.55 5.23 7.87
CA ALA A 119 9.29 4.09 8.43
C ALA A 119 8.46 2.83 8.30
N PRO A 120 8.87 1.84 7.48
CA PRO A 120 8.14 0.60 7.36
C PRO A 120 8.01 0.06 8.77
N THR A 121 6.80 -0.25 9.20
CA THR A 121 6.63 -0.88 10.49
C THR A 121 7.52 -2.12 10.47
N SER A 122 8.29 -2.35 11.53
CA SER A 122 9.13 -3.55 11.68
C SER A 122 8.39 -4.81 11.26
N ARG A 123 7.09 -4.84 11.49
CA ARG A 123 6.16 -5.88 11.10
C ARG A 123 6.04 -6.10 9.58
N THR A 124 6.06 -5.05 8.79
CA THR A 124 5.99 -5.15 7.30
C THR A 124 7.31 -5.70 6.73
N LEU A 125 8.44 -5.27 7.28
CA LEU A 125 9.76 -5.79 6.90
C LEU A 125 9.93 -7.26 7.28
N GLU A 126 9.50 -7.66 8.48
CA GLU A 126 9.53 -9.04 8.94
C GLU A 126 8.62 -9.95 8.09
N GLN A 127 7.43 -9.47 7.70
CA GLN A 127 6.50 -10.23 6.86
C GLN A 127 7.06 -10.45 5.45
N SER A 128 7.63 -9.41 4.83
CA SER A 128 8.25 -9.52 3.49
C SER A 128 9.48 -10.43 3.53
N ALA A 129 10.34 -10.30 4.54
CA ALA A 129 11.50 -11.18 4.73
C ALA A 129 11.09 -12.64 4.97
N SER A 130 10.04 -12.87 5.77
CA SER A 130 9.49 -14.20 6.02
C SER A 130 8.92 -14.84 4.75
N LEU A 131 8.19 -14.08 3.93
CA LEU A 131 7.65 -14.56 2.66
C LEU A 131 8.78 -14.94 1.69
N SER A 132 9.77 -14.06 1.53
CA SER A 132 10.95 -14.32 0.69
C SER A 132 11.73 -15.55 1.13
N SER A 133 11.95 -15.71 2.43
CA SER A 133 12.64 -16.89 2.99
C SER A 133 11.84 -18.17 2.77
N SER A 134 10.54 -18.14 2.96
CA SER A 134 9.66 -19.28 2.74
C SER A 134 9.60 -19.68 1.26
N LEU A 135 9.62 -18.69 0.36
CA LEU A 135 9.68 -18.92 -1.08
C LEU A 135 11.01 -19.55 -1.52
N ALA A 136 12.12 -19.06 -0.97
CA ALA A 136 13.44 -19.67 -1.22
C ALA A 136 13.48 -21.14 -0.77
N GLN A 137 12.98 -21.45 0.42
CA GLN A 137 12.88 -22.82 0.93
C GLN A 137 11.97 -23.71 0.08
N PHE A 138 10.91 -23.14 -0.49
CA PHE A 138 10.05 -23.86 -1.42
C PHE A 138 10.82 -24.22 -2.71
N TRP A 139 11.55 -23.26 -3.30
CA TRP A 139 12.32 -23.51 -4.52
C TRP A 139 13.46 -24.49 -4.30
N ASP A 140 14.15 -24.45 -3.15
CA ASP A 140 15.13 -25.46 -2.78
C ASP A 140 14.53 -26.87 -2.72
N ALA A 141 13.27 -26.98 -2.27
CA ALA A 141 12.58 -28.26 -2.26
C ALA A 141 12.16 -28.69 -3.67
N VAL A 142 11.74 -27.76 -4.54
CA VAL A 142 11.46 -28.02 -5.97
C VAL A 142 12.70 -28.54 -6.69
N ASP A 143 13.82 -27.86 -6.51
CA ASP A 143 15.08 -28.23 -7.14
C ASP A 143 15.50 -29.65 -6.72
N ARG A 144 15.34 -30.04 -5.45
CA ARG A 144 15.59 -31.41 -4.98
C ARG A 144 14.67 -32.44 -5.65
N VAL A 145 13.38 -32.12 -5.85
CA VAL A 145 12.45 -32.99 -6.56
C VAL A 145 12.91 -33.25 -7.98
N PHE A 146 13.34 -32.22 -8.72
CA PHE A 146 13.82 -32.40 -10.09
C PHE A 146 15.17 -33.11 -10.17
N VAL A 147 16.03 -32.95 -9.17
CA VAL A 147 17.28 -33.72 -9.05
C VAL A 147 16.97 -35.22 -8.88
N LEU A 148 16.05 -35.57 -7.98
CA LEU A 148 15.62 -36.95 -7.80
C LEU A 148 14.98 -37.52 -9.07
N ALA A 149 14.13 -36.77 -9.74
CA ALA A 149 13.49 -37.18 -10.99
C ALA A 149 14.52 -37.42 -12.12
N SER A 150 15.50 -36.52 -12.26
CA SER A 150 16.54 -36.64 -13.29
C SER A 150 17.53 -37.76 -13.02
N SER A 151 17.68 -38.19 -11.76
CA SER A 151 18.49 -39.34 -11.35
C SER A 151 17.73 -40.68 -11.42
N GLY A 152 16.53 -40.72 -11.99
CA GLY A 152 15.70 -41.92 -12.11
C GLY A 152 14.97 -42.33 -10.85
N GLN A 153 14.99 -41.52 -9.79
CA GLN A 153 14.30 -41.74 -8.49
C GLN A 153 12.93 -41.11 -8.50
N GLU A 154 12.11 -41.38 -9.52
CA GLU A 154 10.79 -40.76 -9.66
C GLU A 154 9.84 -41.05 -8.50
N LYS A 155 9.92 -42.24 -7.92
CA LYS A 155 9.09 -42.64 -6.78
C LYS A 155 9.36 -41.77 -5.55
N ASP A 156 10.64 -41.51 -5.28
CA ASP A 156 11.07 -40.64 -4.17
C ASP A 156 10.73 -39.17 -4.46
N ALA A 157 10.89 -38.73 -5.70
CA ALA A 157 10.48 -37.41 -6.14
C ALA A 157 8.96 -37.17 -5.92
N ARG A 158 8.10 -38.10 -6.34
CA ARG A 158 6.63 -38.04 -6.08
C ARG A 158 6.31 -38.03 -4.60
N ALA A 159 7.00 -38.85 -3.80
CA ALA A 159 6.82 -38.85 -2.35
C ALA A 159 7.20 -37.49 -1.71
N GLN A 160 8.28 -36.85 -2.19
CA GLN A 160 8.66 -35.50 -1.74
C GLN A 160 7.62 -34.43 -2.10
N ILE A 161 7.01 -34.52 -3.28
CA ILE A 161 5.91 -33.60 -3.66
C ILE A 161 4.75 -33.76 -2.68
N GLN A 162 4.30 -34.99 -2.42
CA GLN A 162 3.15 -35.26 -1.56
C GLN A 162 3.39 -34.87 -0.09
N LEU A 163 4.57 -35.21 0.47
CA LEU A 163 4.84 -35.07 1.89
C LEU A 163 5.34 -33.67 2.29
N SER A 164 6.00 -32.96 1.39
CA SER A 164 6.71 -31.72 1.73
C SER A 164 6.31 -30.54 0.85
N LEU A 165 6.36 -30.71 -0.47
CA LEU A 165 6.25 -29.57 -1.39
C LEU A 165 4.83 -28.97 -1.39
N GLN A 166 3.80 -29.79 -1.37
CA GLN A 166 2.40 -29.34 -1.28
C GLN A 166 2.12 -28.59 0.03
N ALA A 167 2.65 -29.06 1.16
CA ALA A 167 2.47 -28.39 2.43
C ALA A 167 3.15 -27.01 2.46
N ARG A 168 4.35 -26.89 1.86
CA ARG A 168 5.07 -25.62 1.74
C ARG A 168 4.32 -24.63 0.84
N GLN A 169 3.83 -25.08 -0.30
CA GLN A 169 3.01 -24.26 -1.18
C GLN A 169 1.74 -23.77 -0.48
N ALA A 170 1.04 -24.64 0.24
CA ALA A 170 -0.17 -24.26 0.98
C ALA A 170 0.13 -23.22 2.09
N ALA A 171 1.26 -23.34 2.79
CA ALA A 171 1.71 -22.38 3.77
C ALA A 171 2.01 -21.02 3.14
N LEU A 172 2.68 -20.98 1.99
CA LEU A 172 2.93 -19.76 1.22
C LEU A 172 1.61 -19.11 0.78
N SER A 173 0.69 -19.89 0.20
CA SER A 173 -0.61 -19.41 -0.24
C SER A 173 -1.42 -18.81 0.91
N THR A 174 -1.40 -19.43 2.08
CA THR A 174 -2.04 -18.90 3.30
C THR A 174 -1.41 -17.59 3.74
N THR A 175 -0.09 -17.47 3.67
CA THR A 175 0.63 -16.23 4.03
C THR A 175 0.25 -15.09 3.09
N VAL A 176 0.24 -15.33 1.78
CA VAL A 176 -0.15 -14.33 0.78
C VAL A 176 -1.62 -13.92 0.95
N ALA A 177 -2.53 -14.88 1.16
CA ALA A 177 -3.94 -14.60 1.42
C ALA A 177 -4.13 -13.71 2.66
N ARG A 178 -3.36 -13.92 3.72
CA ARG A 178 -3.37 -13.07 4.92
C ARG A 178 -2.91 -11.65 4.63
N LEU A 179 -1.87 -11.47 3.82
CA LEU A 179 -1.39 -10.15 3.40
C LEU A 179 -2.44 -9.41 2.56
N LEU A 180 -3.14 -10.10 1.67
CA LEU A 180 -4.25 -9.54 0.90
C LEU A 180 -5.39 -9.04 1.78
N VAL A 181 -5.79 -9.83 2.78
CA VAL A 181 -6.82 -9.42 3.75
C VAL A 181 -6.37 -8.19 4.52
N GLN A 182 -5.12 -8.15 5.01
CA GLN A 182 -4.58 -6.99 5.71
C GLN A 182 -4.56 -5.72 4.84
N ASN A 183 -4.21 -5.84 3.57
CA ASN A 183 -4.25 -4.71 2.65
C ASN A 183 -5.68 -4.20 2.43
N SER A 184 -6.65 -5.11 2.28
CA SER A 184 -8.07 -4.76 2.14
C SER A 184 -8.61 -4.05 3.40
N GLU A 185 -8.26 -4.55 4.60
CA GLU A 185 -8.66 -3.92 5.87
C GLU A 185 -8.04 -2.51 6.02
N ASN A 186 -6.78 -2.34 5.62
CA ASN A 186 -6.11 -1.04 5.63
C ASN A 186 -6.78 -0.04 4.67
N GLU A 187 -7.20 -0.49 3.48
CA GLU A 187 -7.96 0.32 2.53
C GLU A 187 -9.30 0.76 3.09
N GLU A 188 -10.05 -0.17 3.69
CA GLU A 188 -11.34 0.12 4.29
C GLU A 188 -11.23 1.10 5.47
N GLN A 189 -10.24 0.91 6.35
CA GLN A 189 -9.98 1.85 7.45
C GLN A 189 -9.57 3.23 6.95
N ALA A 190 -8.76 3.31 5.89
CA ALA A 190 -8.39 4.57 5.26
C ALA A 190 -9.62 5.27 4.66
N ALA A 191 -10.51 4.53 3.99
CA ALA A 191 -11.76 5.04 3.43
C ALA A 191 -12.72 5.54 4.52
N GLN A 192 -12.87 4.81 5.62
CA GLN A 192 -13.74 5.19 6.74
C GLN A 192 -13.27 6.46 7.47
N ARG A 193 -11.95 6.69 7.56
CA ARG A 193 -11.39 7.94 8.14
C ARG A 193 -11.67 9.17 7.28
N ILE A 194 -11.98 8.98 6.01
CA ILE A 194 -12.28 10.04 5.04
C ILE A 194 -13.76 10.44 5.07
N VAL A 195 -14.66 9.60 5.59
CA VAL A 195 -16.09 9.98 5.74
C VAL A 195 -16.15 11.19 6.68
N PRO A 196 -16.40 12.39 6.14
CA PRO A 196 -16.22 13.61 6.92
C PRO A 196 -17.29 13.70 7.99
N ARG A 197 -16.90 14.22 9.15
CA ARG A 197 -17.77 14.72 10.23
C ARG A 197 -18.91 15.64 9.76
N HIS A 198 -19.05 15.92 8.50
CA HIS A 198 -20.10 16.73 7.89
C HIS A 198 -21.50 16.12 8.05
N ILE A 199 -21.63 14.82 8.27
CA ILE A 199 -22.94 14.18 8.53
C ILE A 199 -23.40 14.47 9.96
N LEU A 200 -22.50 14.64 10.91
CA LEU A 200 -22.86 14.96 12.31
C LEU A 200 -23.37 16.40 12.50
N LEU A 201 -22.85 17.35 11.72
CA LEU A 201 -23.30 18.75 11.79
C LEU A 201 -24.67 18.96 11.13
N ARG A 202 -25.06 18.12 10.18
CA ARG A 202 -26.38 18.22 9.53
C ARG A 202 -27.51 17.70 10.42
N LYS A 203 -27.23 16.81 11.38
CA LYS A 203 -28.23 16.31 12.33
C LYS A 203 -28.48 17.25 13.50
N LEU A 204 -27.57 18.16 13.80
CA LEU A 204 -27.74 19.14 14.89
C LEU A 204 -28.54 20.40 14.46
N ASN A 205 -28.70 20.65 13.16
CA ASN A 205 -29.37 21.84 12.64
C ASN A 205 -30.82 21.59 12.19
N VAL A 206 -31.38 20.41 12.45
CA VAL A 206 -32.79 20.06 12.11
C VAL A 206 -33.66 19.89 13.37
N SER A 207 -33.12 20.18 14.57
CA SER A 207 -33.85 20.14 15.85
C SER A 207 -33.84 21.51 16.55
N SER A 208 -34.19 22.58 15.83
CA SER A 208 -34.63 23.86 16.43
C SER A 208 -35.81 24.38 15.70
#